data_48739a0ce40c6498b301d8ae494aa8ed
#
_entry.id   48739a0ce40c6498b301d8ae494aa8ed
#
_cell.length_a   1.000
_cell.length_b   1.000
_cell.length_c   1.000
_cell.angle_alpha   90.00
_cell.angle_beta   90.00
_cell.angle_gamma   90.00
#
_symmetry.space_group_name_H-M   'P 1'
#
loop_
_entity.id
_entity.type
_entity.pdbx_description
1 polymer ?
#
loop_
_entity_poly.entity_id
_entity_poly.type
_entity_poly.pdbx_seq_one_letter_code
_entity_poly.pdbx_strand_id
1 'polypeptide(L)'
;NIKFLLLCFTRGISFLFLNITYYIAIINMNFATASTLTFSSPFFIIILSILLLKHKVGIYRWSAVIIGFIGVVMIMRPTNEIFSIYSIYPILTALIWAFYMIILRFIPDHHPPAKIEFYTLLSSLLGSVFLMIFVTDYVPIQNTYHWILMIMIGIFGGTATVLFIYAYRMVHPSKLAAFEYLGIPSSFVLGWIFFSEAPLDQLFPGVIGIVAAGFIVIWRDRKLSSELDSIKKII
;
A
#
# COMPACT_ATOMS: atom_id res chain seq x y z
N ASN A 1 -10.26 -25.55 -1.89
CA ASN A 1 -9.96 -25.26 -3.31
C ASN A 1 -8.48 -24.87 -3.40
N ILE A 2 -7.66 -25.74 -4.05
CA ILE A 2 -6.20 -25.60 -4.10
C ILE A 2 -5.76 -24.26 -4.71
N LYS A 3 -6.48 -23.79 -5.72
CA LYS A 3 -6.21 -22.49 -6.37
C LYS A 3 -6.33 -21.31 -5.38
N PHE A 4 -7.35 -21.35 -4.52
CA PHE A 4 -7.51 -20.34 -3.46
C PHE A 4 -6.33 -20.35 -2.48
N LEU A 5 -5.94 -21.53 -2.01
CA LEU A 5 -4.80 -21.67 -1.10
C LEU A 5 -3.49 -21.20 -1.73
N LEU A 6 -3.23 -21.54 -3.00
CA LEU A 6 -2.06 -21.07 -3.72
C LEU A 6 -2.03 -19.54 -3.86
N LEU A 7 -3.15 -18.89 -4.16
CA LEU A 7 -3.22 -17.44 -4.26
C LEU A 7 -2.96 -16.76 -2.89
N CYS A 8 -3.56 -17.30 -1.82
CA CYS A 8 -3.30 -16.80 -0.46
C CYS A 8 -1.84 -17.05 -0.04
N PHE A 9 -1.27 -18.21 -0.39
CA PHE A 9 0.13 -18.52 -0.13
C PHE A 9 1.07 -17.54 -0.86
N THR A 10 0.88 -17.34 -2.16
CA THR A 10 1.65 -16.38 -2.95
C THR A 10 1.55 -14.99 -2.34
N ARG A 11 0.35 -14.58 -1.91
CA ARG A 11 0.12 -13.30 -1.26
C ARG A 11 0.86 -13.18 0.09
N GLY A 12 0.83 -14.25 0.90
CA GLY A 12 1.53 -14.28 2.20
C GLY A 12 3.06 -14.25 2.05
N ILE A 13 3.60 -14.97 1.08
CA ILE A 13 5.03 -14.91 0.76
C ILE A 13 5.40 -13.51 0.22
N SER A 14 4.56 -12.90 -0.63
CA SER A 14 4.78 -11.51 -1.07
C SER A 14 4.79 -10.54 0.11
N PHE A 15 3.89 -10.70 1.09
CA PHE A 15 3.86 -9.88 2.29
C PHE A 15 5.12 -10.04 3.15
N LEU A 16 5.66 -11.25 3.26
CA LEU A 16 6.92 -11.52 3.95
C LEU A 16 8.10 -10.78 3.26
N PHE A 17 8.24 -10.97 1.94
CA PHE A 17 9.32 -10.32 1.18
C PHE A 17 9.21 -8.79 1.18
N LEU A 18 8.00 -8.24 1.12
CA LEU A 18 7.73 -6.81 1.24
C LEU A 18 8.28 -6.26 2.57
N ASN A 19 8.02 -6.94 3.69
CA ASN A 19 8.55 -6.52 4.99
C ASN A 19 10.08 -6.60 5.02
N ILE A 20 10.67 -7.69 4.52
CA ILE A 20 12.14 -7.84 4.49
C ILE A 20 12.78 -6.71 3.68
N THR A 21 12.30 -6.46 2.47
CA THR A 21 12.86 -5.40 1.60
C THR A 21 12.68 -4.01 2.22
N TYR A 22 11.55 -3.75 2.88
CA TYR A 22 11.33 -2.48 3.56
C TYR A 22 12.27 -2.31 4.77
N TYR A 23 12.46 -3.34 5.59
CA TYR A 23 13.39 -3.28 6.72
C TYR A 23 14.84 -3.09 6.26
N ILE A 24 15.28 -3.76 5.20
CA ILE A 24 16.61 -3.52 4.62
C ILE A 24 16.75 -2.06 4.18
N ALA A 25 15.72 -1.48 3.58
CA ALA A 25 15.73 -0.08 3.17
C ALA A 25 15.92 0.87 4.36
N ILE A 26 15.09 0.76 5.40
CA ILE A 26 15.12 1.69 6.55
C ILE A 26 16.36 1.55 7.45
N ILE A 27 17.06 0.41 7.39
CA ILE A 27 18.34 0.22 8.11
C ILE A 27 19.48 0.92 7.36
N ASN A 28 19.44 0.98 6.03
CA ASN A 28 20.54 1.45 5.20
C ASN A 28 20.34 2.85 4.61
N MET A 29 19.21 3.48 4.82
CA MET A 29 18.92 4.83 4.31
C MET A 29 17.95 5.59 5.21
N ASN A 30 17.88 6.91 5.01
CA ASN A 30 16.96 7.77 5.75
C ASN A 30 15.51 7.33 5.57
N PHE A 31 14.76 7.25 6.67
CA PHE A 31 13.35 6.81 6.68
C PHE A 31 12.46 7.59 5.70
N ALA A 32 12.64 8.93 5.64
CA ALA A 32 11.86 9.77 4.74
C ALA A 32 12.14 9.42 3.27
N THR A 33 13.40 9.14 2.91
CA THR A 33 13.80 8.75 1.56
C THR A 33 13.26 7.36 1.21
N ALA A 34 13.41 6.38 2.11
CA ALA A 34 12.87 5.03 1.93
C ALA A 34 11.34 5.07 1.74
N SER A 35 10.63 5.81 2.60
CA SER A 35 9.18 5.97 2.52
C SER A 35 8.74 6.64 1.23
N THR A 36 9.43 7.70 0.79
CA THR A 36 9.13 8.37 -0.48
C THR A 36 9.20 7.40 -1.66
N LEU A 37 10.26 6.59 -1.71
CA LEU A 37 10.43 5.59 -2.78
C LEU A 37 9.34 4.49 -2.70
N THR A 38 8.95 4.07 -1.50
CA THR A 38 7.86 3.09 -1.30
C THR A 38 6.52 3.65 -1.78
N PHE A 39 6.27 4.95 -1.66
CA PHE A 39 5.09 5.61 -2.22
C PHE A 39 5.07 5.66 -3.76
N SER A 40 6.02 5.04 -4.45
CA SER A 40 5.90 4.74 -5.87
C SER A 40 4.93 3.58 -6.17
N SER A 41 4.43 2.86 -5.17
CA SER A 41 3.48 1.74 -5.32
C SER A 41 2.25 2.04 -6.19
N PRO A 42 1.62 3.23 -6.15
CA PRO A 42 0.50 3.54 -7.03
C PRO A 42 0.84 3.48 -8.53
N PHE A 43 2.07 3.81 -8.92
CA PHE A 43 2.51 3.64 -10.31
C PHE A 43 2.53 2.16 -10.70
N PHE A 44 3.09 1.30 -9.85
CA PHE A 44 3.13 -0.13 -10.09
C PHE A 44 1.73 -0.75 -10.08
N ILE A 45 0.80 -0.29 -9.22
CA ILE A 45 -0.61 -0.72 -9.24
C ILE A 45 -1.26 -0.42 -10.59
N ILE A 46 -1.03 0.77 -11.15
CA ILE A 46 -1.54 1.12 -12.48
C ILE A 46 -0.93 0.22 -13.55
N ILE A 47 0.39 0.08 -13.57
CA ILE A 47 1.11 -0.74 -14.55
C ILE A 47 0.64 -2.19 -14.47
N LEU A 48 0.61 -2.79 -13.30
CA LEU A 48 0.15 -4.17 -13.12
C LEU A 48 -1.35 -4.34 -13.41
N SER A 49 -2.18 -3.32 -13.17
CA SER A 49 -3.59 -3.34 -13.56
C SER A 49 -3.76 -3.40 -15.09
N ILE A 50 -2.89 -2.72 -15.84
CA ILE A 50 -2.89 -2.80 -17.30
C ILE A 50 -2.40 -4.18 -17.76
N LEU A 51 -1.27 -4.64 -17.22
CA LEU A 51 -0.61 -5.87 -17.66
C LEU A 51 -1.38 -7.13 -17.28
N LEU A 52 -1.79 -7.25 -16.02
CA LEU A 52 -2.39 -8.48 -15.46
C LEU A 52 -3.90 -8.50 -15.56
N LEU A 53 -4.57 -7.36 -15.37
CA LEU A 53 -6.03 -7.27 -15.41
C LEU A 53 -6.56 -6.78 -16.76
N LYS A 54 -5.67 -6.36 -17.67
CA LYS A 54 -6.00 -5.82 -19.00
C LYS A 54 -6.97 -4.62 -18.94
N HIS A 55 -6.93 -3.85 -17.83
CA HIS A 55 -7.75 -2.69 -17.65
C HIS A 55 -7.22 -1.50 -18.45
N LYS A 56 -8.11 -0.80 -19.14
CA LYS A 56 -7.76 0.49 -19.75
C LYS A 56 -7.68 1.57 -18.67
N VAL A 57 -6.50 2.14 -18.48
CA VAL A 57 -6.27 3.22 -17.52
C VAL A 57 -6.17 4.53 -18.28
N GLY A 58 -7.12 5.44 -18.03
CA GLY A 58 -7.15 6.75 -18.69
C GLY A 58 -6.16 7.74 -18.10
N ILE A 59 -5.89 8.82 -18.86
CA ILE A 59 -4.93 9.86 -18.51
C ILE A 59 -5.21 10.49 -17.13
N TYR A 60 -6.47 10.63 -16.73
CA TYR A 60 -6.84 11.21 -15.43
C TYR A 60 -6.32 10.42 -14.23
N ARG A 61 -6.23 9.09 -14.31
CA ARG A 61 -5.68 8.26 -13.24
C ARG A 61 -4.15 8.37 -13.18
N TRP A 62 -3.52 8.45 -14.34
CA TRP A 62 -2.09 8.72 -14.42
C TRP A 62 -1.74 10.11 -13.86
N SER A 63 -2.47 11.16 -14.26
CA SER A 63 -2.24 12.51 -13.73
C SER A 63 -2.47 12.59 -12.22
N ALA A 64 -3.50 11.92 -11.70
CA ALA A 64 -3.76 11.87 -10.27
C ALA A 64 -2.58 11.23 -9.50
N VAL A 65 -2.06 10.09 -9.98
CA VAL A 65 -0.92 9.42 -9.34
C VAL A 65 0.34 10.27 -9.42
N ILE A 66 0.60 10.94 -10.54
CA ILE A 66 1.76 11.84 -10.69
C ILE A 66 1.65 13.04 -9.74
N ILE A 67 0.50 13.71 -9.70
CA ILE A 67 0.27 14.88 -8.84
C ILE A 67 0.38 14.48 -7.37
N GLY A 68 -0.21 13.36 -6.98
CA GLY A 68 -0.13 12.83 -5.62
C GLY A 68 1.32 12.51 -5.23
N PHE A 69 2.08 11.89 -6.11
CA PHE A 69 3.48 11.57 -5.87
C PHE A 69 4.37 12.82 -5.74
N ILE A 70 4.13 13.85 -6.55
CA ILE A 70 4.81 15.15 -6.39
C ILE A 70 4.51 15.70 -4.98
N GLY A 71 3.25 15.63 -4.52
CA GLY A 71 2.87 16.00 -3.16
C GLY A 71 3.65 15.21 -2.10
N VAL A 72 3.83 13.90 -2.28
CA VAL A 72 4.64 13.04 -1.40
C VAL A 72 6.09 13.52 -1.33
N VAL A 73 6.71 13.76 -2.49
CA VAL A 73 8.10 14.24 -2.58
C VAL A 73 8.26 15.58 -1.84
N MET A 74 7.30 16.49 -1.98
CA MET A 74 7.32 17.78 -1.30
C MET A 74 7.23 17.66 0.23
N ILE A 75 6.44 16.71 0.75
CA ILE A 75 6.29 16.45 2.19
C ILE A 75 7.52 15.74 2.76
N MET A 76 7.93 14.67 2.11
CA MET A 76 8.99 13.79 2.64
C MET A 76 10.39 14.36 2.49
N ARG A 77 10.60 15.29 1.53
CA ARG A 77 11.89 15.96 1.27
C ARG A 77 13.06 14.96 1.23
N PRO A 78 13.04 13.96 0.32
CA PRO A 78 14.04 12.91 0.27
C PRO A 78 15.44 13.47 0.10
N THR A 79 16.43 12.81 0.73
CA THR A 79 17.84 13.20 0.63
C THR A 79 18.50 12.67 -0.64
N ASN A 80 19.77 13.03 -0.87
CA ASN A 80 20.56 12.53 -2.02
C ASN A 80 20.78 11.01 -1.97
N GLU A 81 20.45 10.34 -0.88
CA GLU A 81 20.47 8.87 -0.76
C GLU A 81 19.53 8.18 -1.75
N ILE A 82 18.61 8.92 -2.39
CA ILE A 82 17.74 8.40 -3.46
C ILE A 82 18.54 7.77 -4.61
N PHE A 83 19.79 8.19 -4.81
CA PHE A 83 20.72 7.65 -5.81
C PHE A 83 21.60 6.52 -5.28
N SER A 84 21.40 6.08 -4.03
CA SER A 84 22.10 4.94 -3.46
C SER A 84 21.65 3.63 -4.10
N ILE A 85 22.54 2.63 -4.11
CA ILE A 85 22.19 1.25 -4.50
C ILE A 85 21.08 0.67 -3.61
N TYR A 86 20.98 1.12 -2.36
CA TYR A 86 19.94 0.68 -1.43
C TYR A 86 18.54 1.15 -1.83
N SER A 87 18.39 2.13 -2.72
CA SER A 87 17.10 2.59 -3.25
C SER A 87 16.34 1.51 -4.02
N ILE A 88 17.01 0.45 -4.45
CA ILE A 88 16.36 -0.70 -5.09
C ILE A 88 15.38 -1.40 -4.12
N TYR A 89 15.67 -1.44 -2.82
CA TYR A 89 14.84 -2.15 -1.85
C TYR A 89 13.46 -1.50 -1.65
N PRO A 90 13.31 -0.18 -1.41
CA PRO A 90 11.99 0.42 -1.27
C PRO A 90 11.22 0.44 -2.60
N ILE A 91 11.89 0.51 -3.75
CA ILE A 91 11.23 0.36 -5.06
C ILE A 91 10.70 -1.07 -5.22
N LEU A 92 11.48 -2.07 -4.84
CA LEU A 92 11.06 -3.47 -4.84
C LEU A 92 9.89 -3.70 -3.87
N THR A 93 9.94 -3.08 -2.68
CA THR A 93 8.83 -3.06 -1.71
C THR A 93 7.55 -2.53 -2.37
N ALA A 94 7.63 -1.40 -3.08
CA ALA A 94 6.50 -0.80 -3.78
C ALA A 94 5.93 -1.70 -4.88
N LEU A 95 6.78 -2.38 -5.64
CA LEU A 95 6.37 -3.34 -6.66
C LEU A 95 5.68 -4.56 -6.04
N ILE A 96 6.27 -5.13 -4.97
CA ILE A 96 5.70 -6.29 -4.27
C ILE A 96 4.36 -5.92 -3.62
N TRP A 97 4.24 -4.72 -3.04
CA TRP A 97 2.96 -4.22 -2.51
C TRP A 97 1.88 -4.15 -3.59
N ALA A 98 2.21 -3.59 -4.75
CA ALA A 98 1.29 -3.53 -5.88
C ALA A 98 0.85 -4.93 -6.33
N PHE A 99 1.78 -5.87 -6.42
CA PHE A 99 1.49 -7.27 -6.76
C PHE A 99 0.61 -7.93 -5.70
N TYR A 100 0.95 -7.77 -4.41
CA TYR A 100 0.17 -8.25 -3.26
C TYR A 100 -1.28 -7.77 -3.29
N MET A 101 -1.53 -6.51 -3.69
CA MET A 101 -2.88 -5.96 -3.82
C MET A 101 -3.61 -6.48 -5.05
N ILE A 102 -2.93 -6.62 -6.18
CA ILE A 102 -3.56 -7.07 -7.43
C ILE A 102 -3.94 -8.55 -7.39
N ILE A 103 -3.21 -9.40 -6.67
CA ILE A 103 -3.56 -10.81 -6.49
C ILE A 103 -5.00 -10.98 -5.98
N LEU A 104 -5.51 -10.05 -5.19
CA LEU A 104 -6.90 -10.08 -4.70
C LEU A 104 -7.93 -10.21 -5.81
N ARG A 105 -7.64 -9.70 -7.02
CA ARG A 105 -8.55 -9.76 -8.16
C ARG A 105 -8.65 -11.15 -8.81
N PHE A 106 -7.72 -12.02 -8.48
CA PHE A 106 -7.74 -13.41 -8.94
C PHE A 106 -8.41 -14.36 -7.94
N ILE A 107 -8.69 -13.88 -6.72
CA ILE A 107 -9.38 -14.64 -5.68
C ILE A 107 -10.90 -14.46 -5.88
N PRO A 108 -11.67 -15.56 -5.99
CA PRO A 108 -13.13 -15.47 -6.19
C PRO A 108 -13.84 -14.72 -5.06
N ASP A 109 -14.88 -13.95 -5.42
CA ASP A 109 -15.58 -13.03 -4.51
C ASP A 109 -16.37 -13.74 -3.40
N HIS A 110 -16.71 -15.02 -3.55
CA HIS A 110 -17.43 -15.80 -2.54
C HIS A 110 -16.60 -16.10 -1.28
N HIS A 111 -15.28 -15.87 -1.30
CA HIS A 111 -14.44 -16.00 -0.11
C HIS A 111 -14.48 -14.71 0.71
N PRO A 112 -14.85 -14.74 2.01
CA PRO A 112 -14.87 -13.55 2.86
C PRO A 112 -13.45 -12.97 3.04
N PRO A 113 -13.30 -11.63 3.10
CA PRO A 113 -12.01 -10.96 3.27
C PRO A 113 -11.19 -11.46 4.47
N ALA A 114 -11.83 -11.67 5.61
CA ALA A 114 -11.17 -12.19 6.80
C ALA A 114 -10.55 -13.58 6.58
N LYS A 115 -11.21 -14.44 5.78
CA LYS A 115 -10.66 -15.76 5.43
C LYS A 115 -9.43 -15.64 4.54
N ILE A 116 -9.44 -14.71 3.58
CA ILE A 116 -8.28 -14.45 2.71
C ILE A 116 -7.10 -13.98 3.56
N GLU A 117 -7.36 -13.00 4.43
CA GLU A 117 -6.32 -12.44 5.28
C GLU A 117 -5.75 -13.48 6.24
N PHE A 118 -6.60 -14.30 6.84
CA PHE A 118 -6.16 -15.40 7.72
C PHE A 118 -5.15 -16.32 7.02
N TYR A 119 -5.47 -16.83 5.81
CA TYR A 119 -4.54 -17.71 5.08
C TYR A 119 -3.31 -16.97 4.58
N THR A 120 -3.42 -15.68 4.26
CA THR A 120 -2.29 -14.82 3.89
C THR A 120 -1.31 -14.68 5.05
N LEU A 121 -1.81 -14.32 6.23
CA LEU A 121 -1.00 -14.15 7.43
C LEU A 121 -0.42 -15.48 7.93
N LEU A 122 -1.19 -16.57 7.85
CA LEU A 122 -0.70 -17.91 8.18
C LEU A 122 0.47 -18.31 7.28
N SER A 123 0.37 -18.05 5.99
CA SER A 123 1.44 -18.32 5.03
C SER A 123 2.68 -17.46 5.30
N SER A 124 2.49 -16.17 5.61
CA SER A 124 3.59 -15.27 5.99
C SER A 124 4.25 -15.71 7.29
N LEU A 125 3.47 -16.16 8.29
CA LEU A 125 3.97 -16.70 9.54
C LEU A 125 4.83 -17.93 9.31
N LEU A 126 4.35 -18.90 8.52
CA LEU A 126 5.12 -20.10 8.20
C LEU A 126 6.44 -19.75 7.50
N GLY A 127 6.40 -18.79 6.57
CA GLY A 127 7.61 -18.29 5.91
C GLY A 127 8.58 -17.61 6.87
N SER A 128 8.08 -16.77 7.81
CA SER A 128 8.94 -16.10 8.81
C SER A 128 9.53 -17.09 9.82
N VAL A 129 8.78 -18.12 10.24
CA VAL A 129 9.31 -19.18 11.10
C VAL A 129 10.40 -19.98 10.37
N PHE A 130 10.21 -20.29 9.09
CA PHE A 130 11.23 -20.93 8.28
C PHE A 130 12.52 -20.09 8.23
N LEU A 131 12.40 -18.80 7.96
CA LEU A 131 13.57 -17.90 7.94
C LEU A 131 14.25 -17.81 9.32
N MET A 132 13.49 -17.76 10.40
CA MET A 132 14.01 -17.73 11.77
C MET A 132 14.83 -18.99 12.09
N ILE A 133 14.39 -20.17 11.63
CA ILE A 133 15.09 -21.44 11.92
C ILE A 133 16.35 -21.61 11.07
N PHE A 134 16.31 -21.21 9.79
CA PHE A 134 17.36 -21.57 8.83
C PHE A 134 18.25 -20.41 8.39
N VAL A 135 17.86 -19.16 8.64
CA VAL A 135 18.54 -17.98 8.05
C VAL A 135 18.94 -16.94 9.09
N THR A 136 18.16 -16.77 10.17
CA THR A 136 18.38 -15.69 11.14
C THR A 136 18.51 -16.21 12.56
N ASP A 137 19.26 -15.46 13.40
CA ASP A 137 19.30 -15.73 14.83
C ASP A 137 18.06 -15.21 15.54
N TYR A 138 17.54 -15.97 16.49
CA TYR A 138 16.41 -15.56 17.31
C TYR A 138 16.87 -14.55 18.37
N VAL A 139 16.27 -13.36 18.35
CA VAL A 139 16.46 -12.34 19.39
C VAL A 139 15.21 -12.31 20.28
N PRO A 140 15.31 -12.72 21.57
CA PRO A 140 14.14 -12.76 22.46
C PRO A 140 13.68 -11.35 22.83
N ILE A 141 12.35 -11.16 22.88
CA ILE A 141 11.73 -9.92 23.33
C ILE A 141 11.75 -9.92 24.88
N GLN A 142 12.56 -9.04 25.47
CA GLN A 142 12.78 -8.99 26.91
C GLN A 142 11.75 -8.12 27.65
N ASN A 143 11.08 -7.19 26.99
CA ASN A 143 10.20 -6.21 27.61
C ASN A 143 8.73 -6.49 27.30
N THR A 144 7.89 -6.60 28.34
CA THR A 144 6.44 -6.77 28.25
C THR A 144 5.78 -5.66 27.43
N TYR A 145 6.30 -4.43 27.48
CA TYR A 145 5.80 -3.30 26.69
C TYR A 145 5.91 -3.56 25.18
N HIS A 146 6.99 -4.18 24.73
CA HIS A 146 7.16 -4.54 23.30
C HIS A 146 6.16 -5.60 22.87
N TRP A 147 5.78 -6.55 23.74
CA TRP A 147 4.72 -7.51 23.44
C TRP A 147 3.36 -6.83 23.25
N ILE A 148 3.02 -5.86 24.09
CA ILE A 148 1.78 -5.08 23.95
C ILE A 148 1.76 -4.34 22.61
N LEU A 149 2.85 -3.65 22.25
CA LEU A 149 2.97 -2.96 20.97
C LEU A 149 2.81 -3.91 19.77
N MET A 150 3.44 -5.09 19.81
CA MET A 150 3.31 -6.08 18.75
C MET A 150 1.88 -6.60 18.58
N ILE A 151 1.18 -6.85 19.68
CA ILE A 151 -0.23 -7.25 19.66
C ILE A 151 -1.09 -6.13 19.05
N MET A 152 -0.86 -4.88 19.44
CA MET A 152 -1.57 -3.73 18.89
C MET A 152 -1.32 -3.57 17.38
N ILE A 153 -0.08 -3.68 16.95
CA ILE A 153 0.29 -3.67 15.51
C ILE A 153 -0.44 -4.79 14.77
N GLY A 154 -0.50 -5.99 15.35
CA GLY A 154 -1.22 -7.13 14.76
C GLY A 154 -2.72 -6.87 14.61
N ILE A 155 -3.37 -6.32 15.64
CA ILE A 155 -4.81 -6.00 15.63
C ILE A 155 -5.12 -4.89 14.62
N PHE A 156 -4.42 -3.76 14.71
CA PHE A 156 -4.66 -2.62 13.81
C PHE A 156 -4.25 -2.92 12.38
N GLY A 157 -3.09 -3.55 12.18
CA GLY A 157 -2.60 -3.93 10.86
C GLY A 157 -3.51 -4.97 10.20
N GLY A 158 -3.90 -6.02 10.94
CA GLY A 158 -4.82 -7.05 10.44
C GLY A 158 -6.20 -6.48 10.09
N THR A 159 -6.72 -5.56 10.91
CA THR A 159 -7.99 -4.88 10.62
C THR A 159 -7.85 -4.00 9.36
N ALA A 160 -6.78 -3.23 9.27
CA ALA A 160 -6.53 -2.37 8.11
C ALA A 160 -6.43 -3.18 6.82
N THR A 161 -5.69 -4.31 6.80
CA THR A 161 -5.57 -5.15 5.62
C THR A 161 -6.89 -5.80 5.21
N VAL A 162 -7.74 -6.20 6.16
CA VAL A 162 -9.10 -6.67 5.86
C VAL A 162 -9.93 -5.55 5.19
N LEU A 163 -9.87 -4.32 5.69
CA LEU A 163 -10.54 -3.16 5.07
C LEU A 163 -9.99 -2.87 3.66
N PHE A 164 -8.68 -2.97 3.46
CA PHE A 164 -8.07 -2.87 2.12
C PHE A 164 -8.61 -3.95 1.17
N ILE A 165 -8.75 -5.20 1.62
CA ILE A 165 -9.33 -6.28 0.80
C ILE A 165 -10.75 -5.91 0.37
N TYR A 166 -11.59 -5.38 1.27
CA TYR A 166 -12.93 -4.90 0.92
C TYR A 166 -12.86 -3.81 -0.16
N ALA A 167 -12.06 -2.78 0.05
CA ALA A 167 -11.92 -1.67 -0.89
C ALA A 167 -11.46 -2.13 -2.28
N TYR A 168 -10.41 -2.94 -2.34
CA TYR A 168 -9.85 -3.46 -3.60
C TYR A 168 -10.76 -4.44 -4.33
N ARG A 169 -11.76 -5.02 -3.65
CA ARG A 169 -12.81 -5.84 -4.28
C ARG A 169 -13.95 -5.00 -4.82
N MET A 170 -14.31 -3.92 -4.15
CA MET A 170 -15.43 -3.05 -4.57
C MET A 170 -15.10 -2.22 -5.81
N VAL A 171 -13.84 -1.81 -5.98
CA VAL A 171 -13.41 -0.91 -7.05
C VAL A 171 -12.16 -1.42 -7.76
N HIS A 172 -11.93 -0.94 -8.99
CA HIS A 172 -10.71 -1.28 -9.73
C HIS A 172 -9.45 -0.74 -9.01
N PRO A 173 -8.38 -1.54 -8.86
CA PRO A 173 -7.16 -1.14 -8.18
C PRO A 173 -6.59 0.20 -8.65
N SER A 174 -6.61 0.45 -9.96
CA SER A 174 -6.14 1.72 -10.53
C SER A 174 -6.94 2.95 -10.10
N LYS A 175 -8.17 2.79 -9.59
CA LYS A 175 -8.94 3.88 -8.99
C LYS A 175 -8.48 4.19 -7.57
N LEU A 176 -8.09 3.15 -6.82
CA LEU A 176 -7.63 3.27 -5.43
C LEU A 176 -6.19 3.76 -5.33
N ALA A 177 -5.38 3.57 -6.36
CA ALA A 177 -3.95 3.88 -6.33
C ALA A 177 -3.64 5.30 -5.82
N ALA A 178 -4.35 6.33 -6.30
CA ALA A 178 -4.13 7.71 -5.83
C ALA A 178 -4.55 7.93 -4.36
N PHE A 179 -5.46 7.11 -3.83
CA PHE A 179 -5.92 7.22 -2.44
C PHE A 179 -4.91 6.66 -1.44
N GLU A 180 -3.95 5.84 -1.87
CA GLU A 180 -2.89 5.36 -1.00
C GLU A 180 -2.04 6.50 -0.41
N TYR A 181 -1.94 7.61 -1.13
CA TYR A 181 -1.23 8.80 -0.63
C TYR A 181 -1.91 9.48 0.57
N LEU A 182 -3.22 9.24 0.81
CA LEU A 182 -3.92 9.77 1.98
C LEU A 182 -3.37 9.24 3.32
N GLY A 183 -2.61 8.16 3.29
CA GLY A 183 -1.89 7.65 4.46
C GLY A 183 -0.94 8.70 5.05
N ILE A 184 -0.35 9.57 4.23
CA ILE A 184 0.60 10.60 4.69
C ILE A 184 -0.10 11.68 5.53
N PRO A 185 -1.10 12.44 5.04
CA PRO A 185 -1.79 13.40 5.90
C PRO A 185 -2.47 12.74 7.10
N SER A 186 -2.95 11.50 6.97
CA SER A 186 -3.50 10.77 8.11
C SER A 186 -2.46 10.49 9.19
N SER A 187 -1.24 10.09 8.84
CA SER A 187 -0.16 9.87 9.81
C SER A 187 0.29 11.17 10.50
N PHE A 188 0.25 12.32 9.80
CA PHE A 188 0.49 13.63 10.43
C PHE A 188 -0.58 13.97 11.47
N VAL A 189 -1.86 13.74 11.16
CA VAL A 189 -2.96 13.96 12.12
C VAL A 189 -2.79 13.08 13.35
N LEU A 190 -2.45 11.80 13.17
CA LEU A 190 -2.19 10.89 14.28
C LEU A 190 -0.95 11.29 15.08
N GLY A 191 0.13 11.72 14.42
CA GLY A 191 1.34 12.24 15.06
C GLY A 191 1.03 13.45 15.94
N TRP A 192 0.17 14.35 15.47
CA TRP A 192 -0.28 15.49 16.25
C TRP A 192 -1.10 15.09 17.48
N ILE A 193 -2.06 14.19 17.31
CA ILE A 193 -2.97 13.79 18.39
C ILE A 193 -2.23 12.99 19.48
N PHE A 194 -1.37 12.04 19.10
CA PHE A 194 -0.76 11.10 20.04
C PHE A 194 0.62 11.50 20.53
N PHE A 195 1.35 12.28 19.74
CA PHE A 195 2.75 12.64 20.05
C PHE A 195 2.96 14.14 20.18
N SER A 196 1.91 14.96 19.98
CA SER A 196 1.99 16.44 19.96
C SER A 196 2.99 16.96 18.91
N GLU A 197 3.29 16.17 17.89
CA GLU A 197 4.19 16.50 16.79
C GLU A 197 3.34 16.92 15.59
N ALA A 198 3.30 18.24 15.31
CA ALA A 198 2.59 18.79 14.16
C ALA A 198 3.53 19.62 13.26
N PRO A 199 4.41 18.99 12.46
CA PRO A 199 5.27 19.71 11.54
C PRO A 199 4.46 20.22 10.33
N LEU A 200 3.55 21.18 10.56
CA LEU A 200 2.68 21.75 9.52
C LEU A 200 3.48 22.34 8.36
N ASP A 201 4.64 22.93 8.66
CA ASP A 201 5.56 23.49 7.65
C ASP A 201 6.08 22.43 6.66
N GLN A 202 6.15 21.15 7.09
CA GLN A 202 6.53 20.04 6.22
C GLN A 202 5.34 19.52 5.42
N LEU A 203 4.13 19.56 5.99
CA LEU A 203 2.91 19.07 5.33
C LEU A 203 2.52 19.94 4.15
N PHE A 204 2.66 21.27 4.28
CA PHE A 204 2.35 22.22 3.20
C PHE A 204 3.60 22.53 2.37
N PRO A 205 3.45 22.70 1.02
CA PRO A 205 2.21 22.64 0.23
C PRO A 205 1.85 21.23 -0.29
N GLY A 206 2.64 20.18 -0.01
CA GLY A 206 2.50 18.86 -0.61
C GLY A 206 1.15 18.18 -0.38
N VAL A 207 0.50 18.43 0.79
CA VAL A 207 -0.84 17.90 1.10
C VAL A 207 -1.89 18.33 0.06
N ILE A 208 -1.75 19.53 -0.51
CA ILE A 208 -2.67 20.04 -1.54
C ILE A 208 -2.60 19.11 -2.78
N GLY A 209 -1.40 18.69 -3.19
CA GLY A 209 -1.22 17.76 -4.30
C GLY A 209 -1.89 16.40 -4.04
N ILE A 210 -1.74 15.86 -2.83
CA ILE A 210 -2.35 14.57 -2.44
C ILE A 210 -3.88 14.67 -2.46
N VAL A 211 -4.44 15.72 -1.86
CA VAL A 211 -5.90 15.95 -1.85
C VAL A 211 -6.43 16.17 -3.27
N ALA A 212 -5.73 16.97 -4.08
CA ALA A 212 -6.10 17.20 -5.48
C ALA A 212 -6.09 15.90 -6.29
N ALA A 213 -5.12 15.01 -6.06
CA ALA A 213 -5.08 13.69 -6.71
C ALA A 213 -6.35 12.87 -6.42
N GLY A 214 -6.77 12.81 -5.16
CA GLY A 214 -8.03 12.15 -4.77
C GLY A 214 -9.25 12.77 -5.43
N PHE A 215 -9.34 14.10 -5.46
CA PHE A 215 -10.44 14.81 -6.10
C PHE A 215 -10.51 14.58 -7.62
N ILE A 216 -9.38 14.53 -8.33
CA ILE A 216 -9.32 14.24 -9.78
C ILE A 216 -9.96 12.88 -10.06
N VAL A 217 -9.64 11.85 -9.27
CA VAL A 217 -10.21 10.50 -9.46
C VAL A 217 -11.72 10.51 -9.20
N ILE A 218 -12.17 11.09 -8.08
CA ILE A 218 -13.60 11.16 -7.71
C ILE A 218 -14.39 11.92 -8.77
N TRP A 219 -13.91 13.09 -9.18
CA TRP A 219 -14.58 13.92 -10.18
C TRP A 219 -14.75 13.19 -11.51
N ARG A 220 -13.69 12.53 -11.98
CA ARG A 220 -13.73 11.79 -13.24
C ARG A 220 -14.69 10.59 -13.18
N ASP A 221 -14.69 9.86 -12.06
CA ASP A 221 -15.59 8.72 -11.89
C ASP A 221 -17.06 9.16 -11.84
N ARG A 222 -17.38 10.27 -11.15
CA ARG A 222 -18.74 10.85 -11.15
C ARG A 222 -19.18 11.27 -12.55
N LYS A 223 -18.29 11.92 -13.31
CA LYS A 223 -18.59 12.34 -14.68
C LYS A 223 -18.90 11.15 -15.58
N LEU A 224 -18.10 10.09 -15.52
CA LEU A 224 -18.33 8.86 -16.29
C LEU A 224 -19.65 8.17 -15.91
N SER A 225 -19.98 8.12 -14.62
CA SER A 225 -21.26 7.54 -14.17
C SER A 225 -22.44 8.34 -14.70
N SER A 226 -22.40 9.67 -14.66
CA SER A 226 -23.48 10.50 -15.20
C SER A 226 -23.64 10.40 -16.72
N GLU A 227 -22.54 10.27 -17.47
CA GLU A 227 -22.56 10.03 -18.91
C GLU A 227 -23.23 8.69 -19.25
N LEU A 228 -22.92 7.61 -18.50
CA LEU A 228 -23.52 6.29 -18.68
C LEU A 228 -25.02 6.27 -18.33
N ASP A 229 -25.41 6.96 -17.27
CA ASP A 229 -26.83 7.07 -16.87
C ASP A 229 -27.66 7.88 -17.88
N SER A 230 -27.08 8.90 -18.50
CA SER A 230 -27.74 9.66 -19.57
C SER A 230 -27.95 8.81 -20.82
N ILE A 231 -26.97 7.99 -21.20
CA ILE A 231 -27.09 7.07 -22.35
C ILE A 231 -28.16 6.00 -22.09
N LYS A 232 -28.20 5.43 -20.86
CA LYS A 232 -29.23 4.44 -20.49
C LYS A 232 -30.67 4.99 -20.49
N LYS A 233 -30.86 6.29 -20.33
CA LYS A 233 -32.17 6.94 -20.38
C LYS A 233 -32.64 7.23 -21.80
N ILE A 234 -31.76 7.17 -22.78
CA ILE A 234 -32.03 7.45 -24.20
C ILE A 234 -32.33 6.16 -24.99
N ILE A 235 -31.92 4.99 -24.46
CA ILE A 235 -32.18 3.65 -24.98
C ILE A 235 -33.35 3.04 -24.24
#